data_3a5c4d1ac2c2483142b0ac32f78f2b4c
#
_entry.id   3a5c4d1ac2c2483142b0ac32f78f2b4c
#
_cell.length_a   1.000
_cell.length_b   1.000
_cell.length_c   1.000
_cell.angle_alpha   90.00
_cell.angle_beta   90.00
_cell.angle_gamma   90.00
#
_symmetry.space_group_name_H-M   'P 1'
#
loop_
_entity.id
_entity.type
_entity.pdbx_description
1 polymer ?
#
loop_
_entity_poly.entity_id
_entity_poly.type
_entity_poly.pdbx_seq_one_letter_code
_entity_poly.pdbx_strand_id
1 'polypeptide(L)'
;MNEARACDPHKEEDEGYLAAEAGLPIARNPYPRGTIRFEEWIKGWQIRAYESRLEKGEGYLAAEAGVPLSRNPYPRGTIRFAEWRTGWQMLTASRQRAIRLGRDR
;
A
#
# COMPACT_ATOMS: atom_id res chain seq x y z
N MET A 1 14.19 25.03 -9.82
CA MET A 1 14.03 24.64 -9.20
C MET A 1 13.24 23.80 -8.85
N ASN A 2 12.50 23.56 -8.86
CA ASN A 2 11.68 22.75 -8.50
C ASN A 2 11.36 21.66 -9.28
N GLU A 3 12.03 21.38 -10.32
CA GLU A 3 11.84 20.21 -11.12
C GLU A 3 12.01 18.99 -10.35
N ALA A 4 12.90 18.98 -9.40
CA ALA A 4 13.12 17.80 -8.58
C ALA A 4 11.86 17.43 -7.83
N ARG A 5 11.13 18.46 -7.40
CA ARG A 5 9.91 18.14 -6.72
C ARG A 5 8.85 17.67 -7.66
N ALA A 6 8.85 18.16 -8.87
CA ALA A 6 7.89 17.72 -9.86
C ALA A 6 8.07 16.26 -10.18
N CYS A 7 9.24 15.73 -9.87
CA CYS A 7 9.52 14.33 -10.15
C CYS A 7 9.34 13.44 -8.94
N ASP A 8 8.60 13.88 -7.95
CA ASP A 8 8.33 13.06 -6.77
C ASP A 8 7.72 11.76 -7.25
N PRO A 9 8.41 10.62 -7.07
CA PRO A 9 7.90 9.36 -7.59
C PRO A 9 6.68 8.85 -6.88
N HIS A 10 6.35 9.43 -5.74
CA HIS A 10 5.20 8.95 -4.97
C HIS A 10 3.99 9.85 -5.08
N LYS A 11 4.07 10.94 -5.82
CA LYS A 11 2.99 11.89 -5.81
C LYS A 11 1.68 11.29 -6.32
N GLU A 12 1.72 10.74 -7.52
CA GLU A 12 0.52 10.18 -8.11
C GLU A 12 0.09 8.90 -7.41
N GLU A 13 1.06 8.13 -6.97
CA GLU A 13 0.74 6.93 -6.22
C GLU A 13 0.00 7.29 -4.93
N ASP A 14 0.47 8.31 -4.23
CA ASP A 14 -0.19 8.74 -3.00
C ASP A 14 -1.57 9.29 -3.28
N GLU A 15 -1.74 9.98 -4.40
CA GLU A 15 -3.06 10.47 -4.78
C GLU A 15 -4.04 9.33 -4.99
N GLY A 16 -3.60 8.29 -5.68
CA GLY A 16 -4.45 7.14 -5.91
C GLY A 16 -4.79 6.42 -4.63
N TYR A 17 -3.80 6.28 -3.77
CA TYR A 17 -4.00 5.66 -2.47
C TYR A 17 -5.07 6.41 -1.67
N LEU A 18 -4.96 7.74 -1.63
CA LEU A 18 -5.91 8.55 -0.89
C LEU A 18 -7.30 8.51 -1.52
N ALA A 19 -7.36 8.42 -2.85
CA ALA A 19 -8.65 8.31 -3.52
C ALA A 19 -9.34 7.01 -3.13
N ALA A 20 -8.60 5.91 -3.10
CA ALA A 20 -9.19 4.64 -2.68
C ALA A 20 -9.64 4.70 -1.24
N GLU A 21 -8.86 5.35 -0.40
CA GLU A 21 -9.22 5.48 0.99
C GLU A 21 -10.51 6.28 1.16
N ALA A 22 -10.71 7.26 0.29
CA ALA A 22 -11.90 8.08 0.34
C ALA A 22 -13.10 7.42 -0.31
N GLY A 23 -12.93 6.20 -0.84
CA GLY A 23 -14.04 5.49 -1.46
C GLY A 23 -14.28 5.84 -2.91
N LEU A 24 -13.37 6.56 -3.55
CA LEU A 24 -13.55 6.91 -4.94
C LEU A 24 -13.23 5.71 -5.82
N PRO A 25 -14.01 5.51 -6.89
CA PRO A 25 -13.74 4.39 -7.79
C PRO A 25 -12.48 4.62 -8.61
N ILE A 26 -11.89 3.53 -9.07
CA ILE A 26 -10.67 3.60 -9.87
C ILE A 26 -10.88 4.41 -11.15
N ALA A 27 -12.13 4.47 -11.62
CA ALA A 27 -12.45 5.23 -12.83
C ALA A 27 -12.29 6.73 -12.64
N ARG A 28 -12.13 7.19 -11.39
CA ARG A 28 -11.95 8.61 -11.13
C ARG A 28 -10.52 9.06 -11.31
N ASN A 29 -9.66 8.22 -11.85
CA ASN A 29 -8.29 8.58 -12.15
C ASN A 29 -8.29 9.83 -13.02
N PRO A 30 -7.66 10.94 -12.58
CA PRO A 30 -7.72 12.19 -13.32
C PRO A 30 -6.70 12.29 -14.45
N TYR A 31 -5.81 11.31 -14.58
CA TYR A 31 -4.75 11.40 -15.57
C TYR A 31 -5.11 10.66 -16.84
N PRO A 32 -4.58 11.10 -17.99
CA PRO A 32 -4.90 10.44 -19.26
C PRO A 32 -4.35 9.02 -19.30
N ARG A 33 -5.13 8.12 -19.87
CA ARG A 33 -4.67 6.78 -20.05
C ARG A 33 -3.39 6.76 -20.88
N GLY A 34 -2.53 5.82 -20.58
CA GLY A 34 -1.29 5.67 -21.31
C GLY A 34 -0.15 6.50 -20.79
N THR A 35 -0.37 7.25 -19.73
CA THR A 35 0.69 8.05 -19.15
C THR A 35 1.22 7.36 -17.89
N ILE A 36 2.45 7.71 -17.53
CA ILE A 36 3.03 7.19 -16.32
C ILE A 36 2.23 7.63 -15.11
N ARG A 37 1.72 8.85 -15.11
CA ARG A 37 0.91 9.35 -13.99
C ARG A 37 -0.34 8.52 -13.82
N PHE A 38 -0.97 8.13 -14.92
CA PHE A 38 -2.15 7.29 -14.86
C PHE A 38 -1.81 5.96 -14.17
N GLU A 39 -0.69 5.36 -14.57
CA GLU A 39 -0.30 4.07 -14.00
C GLU A 39 0.08 4.17 -12.54
N GLU A 40 0.77 5.23 -12.16
CA GLU A 40 1.15 5.40 -10.75
C GLU A 40 -0.07 5.62 -9.87
N TRP A 41 -1.04 6.39 -10.36
CA TRP A 41 -2.27 6.60 -9.63
C TRP A 41 -3.00 5.27 -9.41
N ILE A 42 -3.11 4.47 -10.47
CA ILE A 42 -3.77 3.18 -10.37
C ILE A 42 -3.05 2.28 -9.37
N LYS A 43 -1.72 2.31 -9.41
CA LYS A 43 -0.94 1.51 -8.49
C LYS A 43 -1.28 1.85 -7.04
N GLY A 44 -1.32 3.13 -6.72
CA GLY A 44 -1.66 3.55 -5.37
C GLY A 44 -3.06 3.14 -4.97
N TRP A 45 -4.01 3.31 -5.89
CA TRP A 45 -5.40 2.92 -5.64
C TRP A 45 -5.49 1.42 -5.34
N GLN A 46 -4.80 0.62 -6.14
CA GLN A 46 -4.83 -0.82 -5.96
C GLN A 46 -4.15 -1.26 -4.66
N ILE A 47 -3.09 -0.57 -4.29
CA ILE A 47 -2.40 -0.87 -3.03
C ILE A 47 -3.37 -0.68 -1.86
N ARG A 48 -4.08 0.43 -1.84
CA ARG A 48 -5.02 0.68 -0.74
C ARG A 48 -6.14 -0.35 -0.72
N ALA A 49 -6.66 -0.69 -1.90
CA ALA A 49 -7.72 -1.70 -1.98
C ALA A 49 -7.22 -3.04 -1.46
N TYR A 50 -5.97 -3.38 -1.79
CA TYR A 50 -5.39 -4.63 -1.33
C TYR A 50 -5.16 -4.61 0.18
N GLU A 51 -4.65 -3.50 0.69
CA GLU A 51 -4.44 -3.36 2.14
C GLU A 51 -5.74 -3.50 2.90
N SER A 52 -6.81 -2.95 2.35
CA SER A 52 -8.09 -3.05 3.00
C SER A 52 -8.50 -4.50 3.21
N ARG A 53 -8.18 -5.35 2.24
CA ARG A 53 -8.46 -6.76 2.38
C ARG A 53 -7.55 -7.45 3.39
N LEU A 54 -6.31 -7.00 3.47
CA LEU A 54 -5.33 -7.65 4.31
C LEU A 54 -5.34 -7.17 5.75
N GLU A 55 -6.00 -6.06 6.02
CA GLU A 55 -5.98 -5.48 7.37
C GLU A 55 -6.53 -6.43 8.41
N LYS A 56 -7.36 -7.37 8.02
CA LYS A 56 -7.88 -8.35 8.96
C LYS A 56 -7.19 -9.68 8.84
N GLY A 57 -6.15 -9.76 8.04
CA GLY A 57 -5.43 -11.00 7.86
C GLY A 57 -4.51 -11.30 9.02
N GLU A 58 -4.16 -12.56 9.17
CA GLU A 58 -3.36 -13.01 10.28
C GLU A 58 -1.98 -12.36 10.32
N GLY A 59 -1.35 -12.23 9.15
CA GLY A 59 -0.02 -11.64 9.12
C GLY A 59 -0.01 -10.18 9.50
N TYR A 60 -1.01 -9.44 9.02
CA TYR A 60 -1.12 -8.04 9.37
C TYR A 60 -1.32 -7.89 10.88
N LEU A 61 -2.21 -8.70 11.45
CA LEU A 61 -2.48 -8.63 12.88
C LEU A 61 -1.26 -9.06 13.69
N ALA A 62 -0.51 -10.04 13.20
CA ALA A 62 0.71 -10.46 13.87
C ALA A 62 1.73 -9.32 13.92
N ALA A 63 1.87 -8.61 12.81
CA ALA A 63 2.79 -7.47 12.77
C ALA A 63 2.35 -6.39 13.74
N GLU A 64 1.05 -6.15 13.83
CA GLU A 64 0.54 -5.17 14.79
C GLU A 64 0.87 -5.56 16.21
N ALA A 65 0.85 -6.84 16.50
CA ALA A 65 1.13 -7.35 17.83
C ALA A 65 2.62 -7.45 18.11
N GLY A 66 3.47 -7.09 17.15
CA GLY A 66 4.91 -7.14 17.37
C GLY A 66 5.52 -8.51 17.12
N VAL A 67 4.77 -9.43 16.55
CA VAL A 67 5.29 -10.77 16.25
C VAL A 67 6.24 -10.65 15.07
N PRO A 68 7.46 -11.19 15.17
CA PRO A 68 8.42 -11.05 14.08
C PRO A 68 8.04 -11.88 12.87
N LEU A 69 8.53 -11.46 11.71
CA LEU A 69 8.26 -12.14 10.45
C LEU A 69 8.65 -13.61 10.52
N SER A 70 9.70 -13.92 11.25
CA SER A 70 10.19 -15.29 11.36
C SER A 70 9.23 -16.21 12.09
N ARG A 71 8.21 -15.66 12.72
CA ARG A 71 7.24 -16.48 13.44
C ARG A 71 6.07 -16.90 12.58
N ASN A 72 6.18 -16.75 11.26
CA ASN A 72 5.15 -17.22 10.34
C ASN A 72 4.85 -18.67 10.66
N PRO A 73 3.61 -19.03 10.99
CA PRO A 73 3.29 -20.38 11.42
C PRO A 73 3.09 -21.36 10.28
N TYR A 74 3.10 -20.89 9.04
CA TYR A 74 2.80 -21.76 7.91
C TYR A 74 4.08 -22.26 7.25
N PRO A 75 4.06 -23.44 6.64
CA PRO A 75 5.25 -23.97 5.98
C PRO A 75 5.64 -23.13 4.78
N ARG A 76 6.92 -22.96 4.59
CA ARG A 76 7.40 -22.25 3.42
C ARG A 76 6.92 -22.96 2.17
N GLY A 77 6.66 -22.16 1.14
CA GLY A 77 6.23 -22.70 -0.12
C GLY A 77 4.73 -22.87 -0.24
N THR A 78 3.99 -22.54 0.80
CA THR A 78 2.53 -22.62 0.73
C THR A 78 1.96 -21.24 0.47
N ILE A 79 0.74 -21.22 -0.04
CA ILE A 79 0.04 -19.97 -0.29
C ILE A 79 -0.21 -19.24 1.03
N ARG A 80 -0.53 -19.97 2.08
CA ARG A 80 -0.78 -19.35 3.38
C ARG A 80 0.48 -18.68 3.92
N PHE A 81 1.63 -19.31 3.71
CA PHE A 81 2.88 -18.69 4.12
C PHE A 81 3.06 -17.33 3.41
N ALA A 82 2.82 -17.32 2.09
CA ALA A 82 3.00 -16.12 1.31
C ALA A 82 2.00 -15.04 1.72
N GLU A 83 0.77 -15.42 1.96
CA GLU A 83 -0.25 -14.45 2.36
C GLU A 83 0.05 -13.85 3.73
N TRP A 84 0.48 -14.69 4.66
CA TRP A 84 0.83 -14.21 6.00
C TRP A 84 1.99 -13.20 5.90
N ARG A 85 3.02 -13.58 5.15
CA ARG A 85 4.17 -12.70 4.97
C ARG A 85 3.77 -11.38 4.32
N THR A 86 2.94 -11.46 3.29
CA THR A 86 2.50 -10.24 2.59
C THR A 86 1.73 -9.33 3.54
N GLY A 87 0.83 -9.89 4.33
CA GLY A 87 0.08 -9.08 5.28
C GLY A 87 1.00 -8.45 6.31
N TRP A 88 1.97 -9.22 6.79
CA TRP A 88 2.93 -8.69 7.76
C TRP A 88 3.71 -7.52 7.18
N GLN A 89 4.20 -7.70 5.94
CA GLN A 89 4.98 -6.65 5.29
C GLN A 89 4.14 -5.44 4.94
N MET A 90 2.86 -5.63 4.72
CA MET A 90 1.97 -4.53 4.42
C MET A 90 1.84 -3.55 5.56
N LEU A 91 1.88 -4.03 6.80
CA LEU A 91 1.81 -3.11 7.91
C LEU A 91 3.00 -2.17 7.92
N THR A 92 4.21 -2.69 7.67
CA THR A 92 5.39 -1.85 7.60
C THR A 92 5.27 -0.82 6.50
N ALA A 93 4.85 -1.26 5.32
CA ALA A 93 4.69 -0.33 4.19
C ALA A 93 3.62 0.71 4.50
N SER A 94 2.55 0.30 5.16
CA SER A 94 1.48 1.21 5.51
C SER A 94 1.96 2.26 6.50
N ARG A 95 2.78 1.86 7.46
CA ARG A 95 3.32 2.81 8.42
C ARG A 95 4.24 3.82 7.75
N GLN A 96 5.08 3.35 6.84
CA GLN A 96 5.97 4.25 6.13
C GLN A 96 5.18 5.23 5.27
N ARG A 97 4.11 4.76 4.66
CA ARG A 97 3.27 5.63 3.86
C ARG A 97 2.59 6.66 4.74
N ALA A 98 2.15 6.26 5.92
CA ALA A 98 1.51 7.20 6.84
C ALA A 98 2.47 8.31 7.23
N ILE A 99 3.74 7.98 7.45
CA ILE A 99 4.74 8.97 7.77
C ILE A 99 4.93 9.91 6.58
N ARG A 100 5.05 9.36 5.38
CA ARG A 100 5.24 10.18 4.19
C ARG A 100 4.07 11.12 3.96
N LEU A 101 2.87 10.67 4.28
CA LEU A 101 1.68 11.49 4.10
C LEU A 101 1.41 12.42 5.28
N GLY A 102 2.26 12.38 6.28
CA GLY A 102 2.13 13.29 7.42
C GLY A 102 1.05 12.91 8.42
N ARG A 103 0.66 11.63 8.42
CA ARG A 103 -0.42 11.20 9.30
C ARG A 103 0.05 10.63 10.62
N ASP A 104 1.29 10.14 10.64
CA ASP A 104 1.77 9.50 11.85
C ASP A 104 2.28 10.56 12.79
N ARG A 105 2.04 10.39 14.05
CA ARG A 105 2.48 11.38 14.99
C ARG A 105 3.45 10.78 15.94
#